data_250111f27a8f907fbe8a2eb8ee79b30d
#
_entry.id   250111f27a8f907fbe8a2eb8ee79b30d
#
_cell.length_a   1.000
_cell.length_b   1.000
_cell.length_c   1.000
_cell.angle_alpha   90.00
_cell.angle_beta   90.00
_cell.angle_gamma   90.00
#
_symmetry.space_group_name_H-M   'P 1'
#
loop_
_entity.id
_entity.type
_entity.pdbx_description
1 polymer ?
#
loop_
_entity_poly.entity_id
_entity_poly.type
_entity_poly.pdbx_seq_one_letter_code
_entity_poly.pdbx_strand_id
1 'polypeptide(L)'
;MNPIDKAARIATGVYLAPLLIVGQLFGSTLQEQNKATAKRAFEEILSHGRFDLAEQLYANDFVNHGLHSNASLEEDQTALKGWHAAFPDVVIVPQKLIAEDDLVTIYWTARGTNTGTGNGLPATGKKAELAGITIWRIVDGKIKEEWSAFDQLSMMKQLGLLPADK
;
A
#
# COMPACT_ATOMS: atom_id res chain seq x y z
N MET A 1 -7.30 85.36 -30.76
CA MET A 1 -8.16 84.84 -29.70
C MET A 1 -8.28 83.35 -29.92
N ASN A 2 -7.65 82.66 -29.08
CA ASN A 2 -7.38 81.26 -29.22
C ASN A 2 -8.17 80.43 -28.19
N PRO A 3 -8.69 79.28 -28.50
CA PRO A 3 -8.84 78.25 -27.47
C PRO A 3 -8.16 76.90 -27.84
N ILE A 4 -7.09 76.66 -27.18
CA ILE A 4 -6.90 75.59 -26.23
C ILE A 4 -7.01 74.16 -26.77
N ASP A 5 -5.85 73.64 -26.98
CA ASP A 5 -5.57 72.24 -27.03
C ASP A 5 -5.91 71.56 -25.70
N LYS A 6 -6.79 70.52 -25.78
CA LYS A 6 -6.93 69.50 -24.76
C LYS A 6 -6.29 68.22 -25.25
N ALA A 7 -5.06 68.03 -24.88
CA ALA A 7 -4.43 66.74 -25.02
C ALA A 7 -5.11 65.73 -24.10
N ALA A 8 -5.80 64.77 -24.70
CA ALA A 8 -6.33 63.59 -24.01
C ALA A 8 -5.15 62.68 -23.62
N ARG A 9 -4.85 62.64 -22.35
CA ARG A 9 -3.95 61.59 -21.78
C ARG A 9 -4.70 60.29 -21.76
N ILE A 10 -4.34 59.37 -22.66
CA ILE A 10 -4.75 57.96 -22.58
C ILE A 10 -3.93 57.32 -21.45
N ALA A 11 -4.55 57.16 -20.30
CA ALA A 11 -3.99 56.37 -19.24
C ALA A 11 -4.10 54.88 -19.63
N THR A 12 -3.00 54.34 -20.10
CA THR A 12 -2.84 52.87 -20.25
C THR A 12 -2.80 52.26 -18.86
N GLY A 13 -3.99 51.91 -18.36
CA GLY A 13 -4.11 51.09 -17.15
C GLY A 13 -3.63 49.67 -17.45
N VAL A 14 -2.43 49.37 -17.02
CA VAL A 14 -1.98 47.98 -16.94
C VAL A 14 -2.78 47.31 -15.82
N TYR A 15 -3.84 46.61 -16.18
CA TYR A 15 -4.52 45.72 -15.28
C TYR A 15 -3.58 44.52 -15.02
N LEU A 16 -2.77 44.60 -13.98
CA LEU A 16 -2.18 43.45 -13.35
C LEU A 16 -3.35 42.65 -12.80
N ALA A 17 -3.77 41.63 -13.55
CA ALA A 17 -4.63 40.61 -13.01
C ALA A 17 -3.94 40.03 -11.74
N PRO A 18 -4.60 40.00 -10.60
CA PRO A 18 -4.01 39.31 -9.45
C PRO A 18 -3.81 37.87 -9.87
N LEU A 19 -2.55 37.46 -9.95
CA LEU A 19 -2.18 36.07 -9.99
C LEU A 19 -2.78 35.46 -8.70
N LEU A 20 -3.94 34.85 -8.81
CA LEU A 20 -4.48 33.98 -7.76
C LEU A 20 -3.48 32.83 -7.59
N ILE A 21 -2.46 33.08 -6.79
CA ILE A 21 -1.76 32.03 -6.09
C ILE A 21 -2.82 31.47 -5.15
N VAL A 22 -3.61 30.52 -5.68
CA VAL A 22 -4.36 29.60 -4.85
C VAL A 22 -3.27 28.88 -4.09
N GLY A 23 -2.96 29.37 -2.89
CA GLY A 23 -2.15 28.67 -1.94
C GLY A 23 -2.78 27.31 -1.80
N GLN A 24 -2.09 26.28 -2.33
CA GLN A 24 -2.38 24.92 -1.99
C GLN A 24 -2.25 24.88 -0.46
N LEU A 25 -3.36 24.99 0.22
CA LEU A 25 -3.49 24.45 1.56
C LEU A 25 -3.05 23.00 1.41
N PHE A 26 -1.91 22.67 1.99
CA PHE A 26 -1.26 21.36 1.92
C PHE A 26 -2.12 20.33 2.66
N GLY A 27 -3.30 20.00 2.12
CA GLY A 27 -3.95 18.74 2.36
C GLY A 27 -3.19 17.71 1.52
N SER A 28 -2.78 16.60 2.12
CA SER A 28 -2.20 15.48 1.37
C SER A 28 -3.16 15.07 0.25
N THR A 29 -2.63 14.81 -0.94
CA THR A 29 -3.44 14.29 -2.05
C THR A 29 -4.06 12.96 -1.67
N LEU A 30 -5.13 12.53 -2.35
CA LEU A 30 -5.73 11.22 -2.13
C LEU A 30 -4.67 10.10 -2.23
N GLN A 31 -3.79 10.18 -3.23
CA GLN A 31 -2.72 9.20 -3.40
C GLN A 31 -1.75 9.16 -2.21
N GLU A 32 -1.39 10.31 -1.63
CA GLU A 32 -0.52 10.35 -0.45
C GLU A 32 -1.23 9.80 0.80
N GLN A 33 -2.51 10.07 0.96
CA GLN A 33 -3.33 9.49 2.04
C GLN A 33 -3.44 7.98 1.88
N ASN A 34 -3.73 7.49 0.67
CA ASN A 34 -3.82 6.07 0.38
C ASN A 34 -2.48 5.36 0.59
N LYS A 35 -1.36 5.94 0.16
CA LYS A 35 -0.02 5.41 0.47
C LYS A 35 0.27 5.36 1.96
N ALA A 36 -0.16 6.36 2.73
CA ALA A 36 0.01 6.35 4.19
C ALA A 36 -0.82 5.23 4.85
N THR A 37 -2.07 5.02 4.42
CA THR A 37 -2.91 3.89 4.88
C THR A 37 -2.24 2.56 4.54
N ALA A 38 -1.78 2.38 3.30
CA ALA A 38 -1.11 1.17 2.86
C ALA A 38 0.16 0.90 3.67
N LYS A 39 1.01 1.92 3.86
CA LYS A 39 2.23 1.80 4.67
C LYS A 39 1.91 1.37 6.10
N ARG A 40 0.93 2.01 6.74
CA ARG A 40 0.50 1.68 8.10
C ARG A 40 0.02 0.23 8.21
N ALA A 41 -0.77 -0.25 7.25
CA ALA A 41 -1.24 -1.64 7.25
C ALA A 41 -0.08 -2.63 7.10
N PHE A 42 0.90 -2.36 6.22
CA PHE A 42 2.10 -3.20 6.10
C PHE A 42 2.92 -3.24 7.39
N GLU A 43 3.16 -2.09 8.01
CA GLU A 43 3.98 -2.00 9.23
C GLU A 43 3.27 -2.63 10.43
N GLU A 44 2.02 -2.22 10.68
CA GLU A 44 1.32 -2.60 11.91
C GLU A 44 0.71 -4.02 11.82
N ILE A 45 0.03 -4.34 10.72
CA ILE A 45 -0.69 -5.62 10.61
C ILE A 45 0.21 -6.70 10.03
N LEU A 46 0.79 -6.48 8.83
CA LEU A 46 1.52 -7.54 8.14
C LEU A 46 2.86 -7.84 8.83
N SER A 47 3.60 -6.81 9.28
CA SER A 47 4.92 -7.00 9.90
C SER A 47 4.83 -7.23 11.41
N HIS A 48 4.05 -6.43 12.14
CA HIS A 48 3.98 -6.52 13.60
C HIS A 48 2.84 -7.39 14.15
N GLY A 49 1.96 -7.92 13.28
CA GLY A 49 0.84 -8.77 13.72
C GLY A 49 -0.22 -8.06 14.56
N ARG A 50 -0.36 -6.73 14.41
CA ARG A 50 -1.36 -5.93 15.12
C ARG A 50 -2.75 -6.11 14.49
N PHE A 51 -3.26 -7.34 14.58
CA PHE A 51 -4.57 -7.71 14.00
C PHE A 51 -5.75 -6.97 14.63
N ASP A 52 -5.57 -6.42 15.84
CA ASP A 52 -6.52 -5.54 16.51
C ASP A 52 -6.81 -4.25 15.73
N LEU A 53 -5.96 -3.87 14.80
CA LEU A 53 -6.13 -2.69 13.95
C LEU A 53 -6.87 -2.98 12.63
N ALA A 54 -7.22 -4.23 12.36
CA ALA A 54 -7.82 -4.61 11.08
C ALA A 54 -9.12 -3.82 10.80
N GLU A 55 -10.03 -3.71 11.77
CA GLU A 55 -11.30 -2.96 11.62
C GLU A 55 -11.10 -1.46 11.33
N GLN A 56 -9.94 -0.90 11.71
CA GLN A 56 -9.61 0.50 11.43
C GLN A 56 -9.10 0.69 10.00
N LEU A 57 -8.34 -0.27 9.48
CA LEU A 57 -7.60 -0.16 8.22
C LEU A 57 -8.27 -0.88 7.05
N TYR A 58 -9.11 -1.87 7.31
CA TYR A 58 -9.85 -2.61 6.29
C TYR A 58 -11.34 -2.29 6.32
N ALA A 59 -11.97 -2.35 5.16
CA ALA A 59 -13.42 -2.26 5.05
C ALA A 59 -14.07 -3.57 5.51
N ASN A 60 -15.30 -3.50 6.06
CA ASN A 60 -16.02 -4.70 6.50
C ASN A 60 -16.38 -5.64 5.34
N ASP A 61 -16.52 -5.07 4.14
CA ASP A 61 -16.78 -5.80 2.88
C ASP A 61 -15.50 -6.00 2.05
N PHE A 62 -14.35 -6.09 2.72
CA PHE A 62 -13.06 -6.37 2.09
C PHE A 62 -13.07 -7.70 1.35
N VAL A 63 -12.40 -7.71 0.20
CA VAL A 63 -12.22 -8.92 -0.62
C VAL A 63 -10.76 -9.04 -1.05
N ASN A 64 -10.12 -10.16 -0.72
CA ASN A 64 -8.85 -10.55 -1.31
C ASN A 64 -9.12 -11.43 -2.53
N HIS A 65 -8.73 -10.96 -3.71
CA HIS A 65 -8.99 -11.62 -5.00
C HIS A 65 -7.92 -12.68 -5.29
N GLY A 66 -8.25 -13.93 -5.03
CA GLY A 66 -7.42 -15.05 -5.43
C GLY A 66 -7.71 -15.52 -6.86
N LEU A 67 -6.78 -16.29 -7.44
CA LEU A 67 -6.92 -16.80 -8.81
C LEU A 67 -8.13 -17.74 -8.97
N HIS A 68 -8.46 -18.51 -7.94
CA HIS A 68 -9.52 -19.53 -7.99
C HIS A 68 -10.68 -19.25 -7.03
N SER A 69 -10.45 -18.48 -5.99
CA SER A 69 -11.45 -18.11 -4.98
C SER A 69 -11.06 -16.79 -4.32
N ASN A 70 -12.05 -16.04 -3.90
CA ASN A 70 -11.85 -14.86 -3.09
C ASN A 70 -11.84 -15.21 -1.61
N ALA A 71 -11.15 -14.42 -0.80
CA ALA A 71 -11.17 -14.52 0.64
C ALA A 71 -11.80 -13.25 1.28
N SER A 72 -12.58 -13.44 2.32
CA SER A 72 -13.10 -12.39 3.19
C SER A 72 -12.01 -11.84 4.09
N LEU A 73 -12.29 -10.74 4.80
CA LEU A 73 -11.36 -10.18 5.79
C LEU A 73 -10.99 -11.20 6.88
N GLU A 74 -11.95 -12.00 7.36
CA GLU A 74 -11.71 -13.01 8.39
C GLU A 74 -10.77 -14.13 7.89
N GLU A 75 -10.97 -14.59 6.66
CA GLU A 75 -10.13 -15.62 6.04
C GLU A 75 -8.72 -15.07 5.77
N ASP A 76 -8.61 -13.85 5.29
CA ASP A 76 -7.33 -13.17 5.05
C ASP A 76 -6.55 -12.99 6.37
N GLN A 77 -7.20 -12.48 7.42
CA GLN A 77 -6.61 -12.35 8.75
C GLN A 77 -6.17 -13.70 9.33
N THR A 78 -6.92 -14.76 9.06
CA THR A 78 -6.57 -16.13 9.47
C THR A 78 -5.31 -16.60 8.74
N ALA A 79 -5.20 -16.35 7.45
CA ALA A 79 -4.00 -16.66 6.68
C ALA A 79 -2.78 -15.86 7.18
N LEU A 80 -2.93 -14.55 7.46
CA LEU A 80 -1.86 -13.72 8.01
C LEU A 80 -1.38 -14.23 9.38
N LYS A 81 -2.29 -14.61 10.28
CA LYS A 81 -1.94 -15.24 11.56
C LYS A 81 -1.18 -16.57 11.36
N GLY A 82 -1.58 -17.34 10.34
CA GLY A 82 -0.87 -18.55 9.95
C GLY A 82 0.57 -18.28 9.49
N TRP A 83 0.81 -17.19 8.76
CA TRP A 83 2.16 -16.78 8.38
C TRP A 83 3.00 -16.37 9.60
N HIS A 84 2.45 -15.59 10.53
CA HIS A 84 3.13 -15.25 11.79
C HIS A 84 3.41 -16.47 12.67
N ALA A 85 2.50 -17.45 12.68
CA ALA A 85 2.73 -18.71 13.38
C ALA A 85 3.87 -19.52 12.75
N ALA A 86 3.95 -19.58 11.43
CA ALA A 86 5.02 -20.31 10.71
C ALA A 86 6.37 -19.59 10.82
N PHE A 87 6.38 -18.25 10.83
CA PHE A 87 7.56 -17.39 10.89
C PHE A 87 7.42 -16.36 12.02
N PRO A 88 7.67 -16.73 13.28
CA PRO A 88 7.47 -15.83 14.43
C PRO A 88 8.35 -14.56 14.42
N ASP A 89 9.46 -14.62 13.69
CA ASP A 89 10.41 -13.50 13.50
C ASP A 89 10.23 -12.79 12.13
N VAL A 90 9.09 -12.95 11.47
CA VAL A 90 8.86 -12.38 10.15
C VAL A 90 8.97 -10.84 10.19
N VAL A 91 9.68 -10.31 9.22
CA VAL A 91 9.77 -8.87 8.95
C VAL A 91 9.36 -8.64 7.52
N ILE A 92 8.32 -7.86 7.31
CA ILE A 92 7.80 -7.49 5.99
C ILE A 92 8.01 -5.99 5.80
N VAL A 93 8.69 -5.62 4.71
CA VAL A 93 9.08 -4.24 4.47
C VAL A 93 8.55 -3.77 3.11
N PRO A 94 7.68 -2.76 3.08
CA PRO A 94 7.29 -2.11 1.82
C PRO A 94 8.49 -1.34 1.27
N GLN A 95 8.90 -1.67 0.05
CA GLN A 95 10.07 -1.09 -0.62
C GLN A 95 9.69 0.06 -1.56
N LYS A 96 8.58 -0.10 -2.27
CA LYS A 96 8.07 0.91 -3.22
C LYS A 96 6.55 0.96 -3.14
N LEU A 97 6.00 2.17 -3.11
CA LEU A 97 4.57 2.43 -3.16
C LEU A 97 4.28 3.35 -4.34
N ILE A 98 3.42 2.90 -5.23
CA ILE A 98 2.95 3.65 -6.38
C ILE A 98 1.44 3.76 -6.24
N ALA A 99 0.88 4.96 -6.34
CA ALA A 99 -0.55 5.17 -6.24
C ALA A 99 -1.08 5.86 -7.49
N GLU A 100 -2.20 5.37 -7.99
CA GLU A 100 -3.00 5.94 -9.07
C GLU A 100 -4.48 5.80 -8.71
N ASP A 101 -5.21 6.89 -8.75
CA ASP A 101 -6.62 6.97 -8.32
C ASP A 101 -6.80 6.39 -6.89
N ASP A 102 -7.61 5.36 -6.74
CA ASP A 102 -7.88 4.66 -5.49
C ASP A 102 -7.00 3.41 -5.27
N LEU A 103 -6.07 3.14 -6.19
CA LEU A 103 -5.17 1.98 -6.14
C LEU A 103 -3.80 2.34 -5.58
N VAL A 104 -3.26 1.46 -4.74
CA VAL A 104 -1.87 1.51 -4.27
C VAL A 104 -1.21 0.18 -4.58
N THR A 105 -0.17 0.21 -5.41
CA THR A 105 0.69 -0.94 -5.67
C THR A 105 1.90 -0.88 -4.74
N ILE A 106 2.17 -1.96 -4.04
CA ILE A 106 3.26 -2.10 -3.09
C ILE A 106 4.19 -3.23 -3.56
N TYR A 107 5.44 -2.91 -3.87
CA TYR A 107 6.50 -3.91 -3.94
C TYR A 107 7.11 -4.05 -2.55
N TRP A 108 7.14 -5.27 -2.03
CA TRP A 108 7.60 -5.56 -0.68
C TRP A 108 8.59 -6.74 -0.64
N THR A 109 9.36 -6.80 0.43
CA THR A 109 10.22 -7.94 0.76
C THR A 109 9.83 -8.48 2.12
N ALA A 110 9.99 -9.79 2.31
CA ALA A 110 9.78 -10.45 3.59
C ALA A 110 10.94 -11.39 3.87
N ARG A 111 11.31 -11.51 5.16
CA ARG A 111 12.31 -12.46 5.64
C ARG A 111 11.90 -12.99 7.00
N GLY A 112 12.25 -14.24 7.28
CA GLY A 112 11.98 -14.85 8.58
C GLY A 112 12.55 -16.26 8.67
N THR A 113 12.46 -16.85 9.85
CA THR A 113 12.89 -18.22 10.14
C THR A 113 11.65 -19.08 10.38
N ASN A 114 11.48 -20.14 9.60
CA ASN A 114 10.33 -21.03 9.73
C ASN A 114 10.50 -21.99 10.93
N THR A 115 10.30 -21.47 12.14
CA THR A 115 10.41 -22.22 13.39
C THR A 115 9.08 -22.75 13.91
N GLY A 116 7.96 -22.29 13.34
CA GLY A 116 6.63 -22.73 13.68
C GLY A 116 5.89 -23.40 12.52
N THR A 117 4.64 -23.78 12.78
CA THR A 117 3.74 -24.34 11.78
C THR A 117 2.60 -23.37 11.48
N GLY A 118 2.18 -23.26 10.23
CA GLY A 118 1.07 -22.40 9.81
C GLY A 118 0.87 -22.48 8.30
N ASN A 119 -0.33 -22.21 7.83
CA ASN A 119 -0.69 -22.27 6.40
C ASN A 119 -0.26 -23.56 5.70
N GLY A 120 -0.34 -24.69 6.40
CA GLY A 120 0.09 -26.00 5.87
C GLY A 120 1.61 -26.22 5.81
N LEU A 121 2.43 -25.27 6.27
CA LEU A 121 3.87 -25.41 6.33
C LEU A 121 4.31 -26.10 7.63
N PRO A 122 5.18 -27.13 7.56
CA PRO A 122 5.85 -27.68 8.73
C PRO A 122 6.97 -26.73 9.20
N ALA A 123 7.36 -26.83 10.46
CA ALA A 123 8.56 -26.14 10.97
C ALA A 123 9.83 -26.79 10.40
N THR A 124 10.59 -26.05 9.62
CA THR A 124 11.83 -26.54 8.98
C THR A 124 13.10 -26.03 9.69
N GLY A 125 12.99 -24.98 10.52
CA GLY A 125 14.11 -24.28 11.12
C GLY A 125 14.92 -23.44 10.13
N LYS A 126 14.52 -23.37 8.86
CA LYS A 126 15.25 -22.67 7.81
C LYS A 126 14.79 -21.22 7.65
N LYS A 127 15.70 -20.37 7.17
CA LYS A 127 15.39 -19.00 6.78
C LYS A 127 14.84 -18.97 5.36
N ALA A 128 13.91 -18.03 5.14
CA ALA A 128 13.45 -17.68 3.81
C ALA A 128 13.45 -16.16 3.63
N GLU A 129 13.77 -15.73 2.42
CA GLU A 129 13.66 -14.34 1.96
C GLU A 129 12.93 -14.34 0.63
N LEU A 130 11.96 -13.46 0.49
CA LEU A 130 11.12 -13.39 -0.70
C LEU A 130 10.68 -11.96 -0.97
N ALA A 131 10.20 -11.75 -2.19
CA ALA A 131 9.57 -10.52 -2.61
C ALA A 131 8.17 -10.80 -3.15
N GLY A 132 7.33 -9.79 -3.08
CA GLY A 132 5.98 -9.85 -3.63
C GLY A 132 5.48 -8.48 -4.05
N ILE A 133 4.33 -8.52 -4.69
CA ILE A 133 3.57 -7.33 -5.08
C ILE A 133 2.16 -7.50 -4.55
N THR A 134 1.68 -6.45 -3.91
CA THR A 134 0.27 -6.33 -3.49
C THR A 134 -0.30 -5.08 -4.14
N ILE A 135 -1.50 -5.17 -4.66
CA ILE A 135 -2.31 -4.04 -5.10
C ILE A 135 -3.48 -3.94 -4.15
N TRP A 136 -3.67 -2.78 -3.54
CA TRP A 136 -4.84 -2.49 -2.72
C TRP A 136 -5.68 -1.40 -3.37
N ARG A 137 -7.00 -1.62 -3.39
CA ARG A 137 -7.97 -0.55 -3.58
C ARG A 137 -8.31 0.05 -2.22
N ILE A 138 -8.15 1.36 -2.09
CA ILE A 138 -8.40 2.08 -0.84
C ILE A 138 -9.51 3.10 -1.07
N VAL A 139 -10.63 2.90 -0.39
CA VAL A 139 -11.81 3.75 -0.47
C VAL A 139 -12.12 4.29 0.92
N ASP A 140 -12.35 5.60 1.04
CA ASP A 140 -12.64 6.28 2.31
C ASP A 140 -11.59 5.97 3.41
N GLY A 141 -10.33 5.86 3.00
CA GLY A 141 -9.19 5.59 3.90
C GLY A 141 -9.09 4.14 4.38
N LYS A 142 -9.89 3.22 3.85
CA LYS A 142 -9.88 1.79 4.19
C LYS A 142 -9.55 0.91 2.99
N ILE A 143 -8.79 -0.14 3.22
CA ILE A 143 -8.46 -1.17 2.23
C ILE A 143 -9.72 -1.98 1.97
N LYS A 144 -10.19 -1.98 0.73
CA LYS A 144 -11.43 -2.62 0.33
C LYS A 144 -11.21 -3.85 -0.52
N GLU A 145 -10.19 -3.83 -1.35
CA GLU A 145 -9.86 -4.96 -2.23
C GLU A 145 -8.34 -5.19 -2.25
N GLU A 146 -7.94 -6.43 -2.43
CA GLU A 146 -6.56 -6.86 -2.53
C GLU A 146 -6.35 -7.81 -3.71
N TRP A 147 -5.24 -7.66 -4.41
CA TRP A 147 -4.62 -8.62 -5.32
C TRP A 147 -3.16 -8.77 -4.91
N SER A 148 -2.74 -9.99 -4.61
CA SER A 148 -1.39 -10.23 -4.11
C SER A 148 -0.73 -11.41 -4.81
N ALA A 149 0.57 -11.28 -5.06
CA ALA A 149 1.41 -12.35 -5.58
C ALA A 149 2.80 -12.27 -4.98
N PHE A 150 3.39 -13.43 -4.69
CA PHE A 150 4.76 -13.55 -4.22
C PHE A 150 5.41 -14.84 -4.75
N ASP A 151 6.71 -14.92 -4.68
CA ASP A 151 7.49 -16.07 -5.15
C ASP A 151 7.43 -17.25 -4.18
N GLN A 152 6.27 -17.94 -4.19
CA GLN A 152 6.02 -19.10 -3.35
C GLN A 152 6.98 -20.25 -3.70
N LEU A 153 7.32 -20.42 -4.97
CA LEU A 153 8.22 -21.51 -5.40
C LEU A 153 9.61 -21.35 -4.80
N SER A 154 10.16 -20.12 -4.85
CA SER A 154 11.44 -19.80 -4.21
C SER A 154 11.40 -20.04 -2.70
N MET A 155 10.33 -19.62 -2.03
CA MET A 155 10.14 -19.87 -0.60
C MET A 155 10.19 -21.38 -0.28
N MET A 156 9.42 -22.19 -1.01
CA MET A 156 9.37 -23.64 -0.79
C MET A 156 10.74 -24.32 -1.02
N LYS A 157 11.51 -23.86 -2.01
CA LYS A 157 12.89 -24.32 -2.25
C LYS A 157 13.82 -23.96 -1.09
N GLN A 158 13.78 -22.71 -0.61
CA GLN A 158 14.59 -22.25 0.51
C GLN A 158 14.30 -23.03 1.80
N LEU A 159 13.04 -23.35 2.04
CA LEU A 159 12.61 -24.18 3.16
C LEU A 159 12.97 -25.67 2.99
N GLY A 160 13.39 -26.10 1.79
CA GLY A 160 13.70 -27.50 1.47
C GLY A 160 12.46 -28.38 1.41
N LEU A 161 11.31 -27.80 1.11
CA LEU A 161 10.04 -28.51 0.92
C LEU A 161 9.79 -28.95 -0.51
N LEU A 162 10.70 -28.57 -1.42
CA LEU A 162 10.75 -29.03 -2.80
C LEU A 162 12.12 -29.61 -3.11
N PRO A 163 12.22 -30.56 -4.07
CA PRO A 163 13.51 -31.05 -4.53
C PRO A 163 14.40 -29.90 -5.00
N ALA A 164 15.71 -29.98 -4.71
CA ALA A 164 16.67 -29.06 -5.30
C ALA A 164 16.67 -29.27 -6.83
N ASP A 165 16.88 -28.19 -7.56
CA ASP A 165 17.10 -28.32 -9.02
C ASP A 165 18.31 -29.22 -9.27
N LYS A 166 18.16 -30.18 -10.19
CA LYS A 166 19.25 -31.08 -10.61
C LYS A 166 20.18 -30.36 -11.56
#